data_f0c022f7b75b4abedf9b3885e8b08bb9
#
_entry.id   f0c022f7b75b4abedf9b3885e8b08bb9
#
_cell.length_a   1.000
_cell.length_b   1.000
_cell.length_c   1.000
_cell.angle_alpha   90.00
_cell.angle_beta   90.00
_cell.angle_gamma   90.00
#
_symmetry.space_group_name_H-M   'P 1'
#
loop_
_entity.id
_entity.type
_entity.pdbx_description
1 polymer ?
#
loop_
_entity_poly.entity_id
_entity_poly.type
_entity_poly.pdbx_seq_one_letter_code
_entity_poly.pdbx_strand_id
1 'polypeptide(L)'
;LHLSNMVGGYCFLNEQFDPQEVLEEPRLVDQGQVTEDIFLNPEARILEMNSKSGLYPLYMAYSLYAMKLPGPEDKLPLEQTQALWQETVEQQIFVLCKTRMAESITRRTLVGYQDWTVNTTYIPHLLERMENDPQRLAKKLQRTDTWGKEGQPMKFDAIVGNPPYQEDTGGGSAA
;
A
#
# COMPACT_ATOMS: atom_id res chain seq x y z
N LEU A 1 12.23 -4.27 2.63
CA LEU A 1 12.98 -4.09 3.86
C LEU A 1 12.23 -3.22 4.88
N HIS A 2 11.98 -1.92 4.61
CA HIS A 2 11.34 -1.02 5.60
C HIS A 2 9.98 -1.53 6.06
N LEU A 3 9.07 -1.87 5.14
CA LEU A 3 7.75 -2.36 5.49
C LEU A 3 7.81 -3.70 6.22
N SER A 4 8.65 -4.64 5.77
CA SER A 4 8.79 -5.94 6.44
C SER A 4 9.22 -5.80 7.91
N ASN A 5 10.08 -4.83 8.21
CA ASN A 5 10.52 -4.58 9.58
C ASN A 5 9.50 -3.84 10.45
N MET A 6 8.53 -3.17 9.84
CA MET A 6 7.54 -2.36 10.57
C MET A 6 6.20 -3.08 10.75
N VAL A 7 5.74 -3.73 9.70
CA VAL A 7 4.39 -4.32 9.65
C VAL A 7 4.40 -5.83 9.40
N GLY A 8 5.56 -6.41 9.07
CA GLY A 8 5.64 -7.81 8.68
C GLY A 8 5.16 -8.06 7.25
N GLY A 9 4.63 -9.26 6.99
CA GLY A 9 4.14 -9.66 5.69
C GLY A 9 5.13 -10.52 4.90
N TYR A 10 4.86 -10.82 3.64
CA TYR A 10 5.70 -11.69 2.82
C TYR A 10 6.89 -10.97 2.20
N CYS A 11 8.09 -11.49 2.42
CA CYS A 11 9.36 -10.88 2.01
C CYS A 11 10.20 -11.88 1.21
N PHE A 12 10.75 -11.44 0.08
CA PHE A 12 11.66 -12.24 -0.76
C PHE A 12 13.13 -12.14 -0.33
N LEU A 13 13.45 -11.44 0.75
CA LEU A 13 14.80 -11.37 1.29
C LEU A 13 14.97 -12.39 2.41
N ASN A 14 16.21 -12.91 2.57
CA ASN A 14 16.56 -13.80 3.66
C ASN A 14 16.37 -13.16 5.06
N GLU A 15 16.69 -13.88 6.13
CA GLU A 15 16.55 -13.38 7.50
C GLU A 15 17.41 -12.15 7.81
N GLN A 16 18.55 -12.03 7.15
CA GLN A 16 19.46 -10.90 7.26
C GLN A 16 19.05 -9.71 6.40
N PHE A 17 17.98 -9.87 5.59
CA PHE A 17 17.50 -8.90 4.62
C PHE A 17 18.56 -8.47 3.60
N ASP A 18 19.42 -9.40 3.20
CA ASP A 18 20.46 -9.16 2.20
C ASP A 18 19.84 -9.03 0.80
N PRO A 19 19.99 -7.89 0.11
CA PRO A 19 19.44 -7.70 -1.23
C PRO A 19 20.14 -8.55 -2.31
N GLN A 20 21.28 -9.17 -1.99
CA GLN A 20 21.99 -10.08 -2.89
C GLN A 20 21.48 -11.53 -2.80
N GLU A 21 20.76 -11.85 -1.73
CA GLU A 21 20.19 -13.17 -1.49
C GLU A 21 18.66 -13.13 -1.57
N VAL A 22 18.14 -13.05 -2.80
CA VAL A 22 16.70 -13.09 -3.06
C VAL A 22 16.22 -14.55 -3.04
N LEU A 23 15.21 -14.82 -2.23
CA LEU A 23 14.60 -16.15 -2.11
C LEU A 23 13.71 -16.45 -3.32
N GLU A 24 13.66 -17.72 -3.76
CA GLU A 24 12.73 -18.16 -4.80
C GLU A 24 11.26 -18.07 -4.32
N GLU A 25 11.02 -18.41 -3.05
CA GLU A 25 9.73 -18.29 -2.39
C GLU A 25 9.81 -17.27 -1.25
N PRO A 26 8.79 -16.40 -1.10
CA PRO A 26 8.80 -15.43 -0.02
C PRO A 26 8.54 -16.09 1.32
N ARG A 27 9.22 -15.60 2.36
CA ARG A 27 8.96 -15.99 3.75
C ARG A 27 8.04 -14.98 4.44
N LEU A 28 7.25 -15.46 5.38
CA LEU A 28 6.49 -14.58 6.27
C LEU A 28 7.43 -13.93 7.29
N VAL A 29 7.41 -12.61 7.37
CA VAL A 29 7.99 -11.84 8.47
C VAL A 29 6.85 -11.54 9.43
N ASP A 30 6.93 -12.11 10.63
CA ASP A 30 5.93 -11.91 11.66
C ASP A 30 6.37 -10.78 12.60
N GLN A 31 5.53 -9.79 12.78
CA GLN A 31 5.66 -8.67 13.71
C GLN A 31 4.57 -8.73 14.79
N GLY A 32 4.21 -9.94 15.19
CA GLY A 32 3.19 -10.21 16.19
C GLY A 32 1.83 -9.62 15.80
N GLN A 33 1.18 -8.99 16.73
CA GLN A 33 -0.18 -8.46 16.55
C GLN A 33 -0.31 -7.48 15.37
N VAL A 34 0.75 -6.74 15.03
CA VAL A 34 0.74 -5.83 13.87
C VAL A 34 0.50 -6.59 12.58
N THR A 35 1.19 -7.72 12.39
CA THR A 35 0.99 -8.59 11.21
C THR A 35 -0.41 -9.21 11.22
N GLU A 36 -0.89 -9.68 12.36
CA GLU A 36 -2.23 -10.24 12.51
C GLU A 36 -3.32 -9.22 12.21
N ASP A 37 -3.25 -8.04 12.80
CA ASP A 37 -4.26 -6.98 12.62
C ASP A 37 -4.35 -6.49 11.17
N ILE A 38 -3.25 -6.51 10.43
CA ILE A 38 -3.18 -5.99 9.06
C ILE A 38 -3.41 -7.10 8.03
N PHE A 39 -2.65 -8.19 8.10
CA PHE A 39 -2.63 -9.19 7.02
C PHE A 39 -3.58 -10.36 7.24
N LEU A 40 -3.87 -10.74 8.48
CA LEU A 40 -4.83 -11.80 8.79
C LEU A 40 -6.27 -11.31 8.89
N ASN A 41 -6.49 -10.01 8.95
CA ASN A 41 -7.83 -9.43 8.93
C ASN A 41 -8.34 -9.29 7.48
N PRO A 42 -9.35 -10.08 7.05
CA PRO A 42 -9.84 -10.05 5.67
C PRO A 42 -10.52 -8.71 5.30
N GLU A 43 -10.93 -7.93 6.29
CA GLU A 43 -11.57 -6.62 6.10
C GLU A 43 -10.59 -5.46 6.24
N ALA A 44 -9.31 -5.72 6.53
CA ALA A 44 -8.33 -4.67 6.73
C ALA A 44 -8.19 -3.78 5.50
N ARG A 45 -8.19 -2.47 5.71
CA ARG A 45 -7.98 -1.45 4.67
C ARG A 45 -6.70 -0.70 4.95
N ILE A 46 -5.85 -0.66 3.95
CA ILE A 46 -4.52 -0.08 4.06
C ILE A 46 -4.44 1.14 3.16
N LEU A 47 -4.04 2.28 3.75
CA LEU A 47 -3.80 3.51 3.03
C LEU A 47 -2.30 3.76 2.89
N GLU A 48 -1.80 3.83 1.65
CA GLU A 48 -0.47 4.38 1.40
C GLU A 48 -0.55 5.87 1.13
N MET A 49 0.30 6.62 1.84
CA MET A 49 0.42 8.07 1.71
C MET A 49 1.62 8.43 0.83
N ASN A 50 1.40 9.34 -0.13
CA ASN A 50 2.45 9.93 -0.96
C ASN A 50 3.16 8.95 -1.91
N SER A 51 2.41 8.00 -2.50
CA SER A 51 2.94 7.04 -3.46
C SER A 51 3.58 7.72 -4.68
N LYS A 52 4.69 7.15 -5.13
CA LYS A 52 5.43 7.56 -6.33
C LYS A 52 5.38 6.48 -7.42
N SER A 53 5.72 5.25 -7.04
CA SER A 53 5.87 4.11 -7.96
C SER A 53 4.89 2.96 -7.69
N GLY A 54 4.17 3.00 -6.58
CA GLY A 54 3.25 1.94 -6.19
C GLY A 54 3.91 0.70 -5.58
N LEU A 55 5.19 0.74 -5.22
CA LEU A 55 5.89 -0.44 -4.67
C LEU A 55 5.44 -0.80 -3.25
N TYR A 56 5.13 0.20 -2.42
CA TYR A 56 4.61 -0.06 -1.07
C TYR A 56 3.20 -0.69 -1.11
N PRO A 57 2.23 -0.13 -1.86
CA PRO A 57 0.93 -0.76 -1.96
C PRO A 57 1.00 -2.12 -2.68
N LEU A 58 1.94 -2.34 -3.61
CA LEU A 58 2.17 -3.65 -4.20
C LEU A 58 2.63 -4.67 -3.15
N TYR A 59 3.57 -4.30 -2.29
CA TYR A 59 4.03 -5.16 -1.19
C TYR A 59 2.89 -5.51 -0.23
N MET A 60 2.07 -4.53 0.15
CA MET A 60 0.93 -4.74 1.04
C MET A 60 -0.13 -5.62 0.37
N ALA A 61 -0.46 -5.34 -0.90
CA ALA A 61 -1.41 -6.14 -1.67
C ALA A 61 -0.93 -7.60 -1.81
N TYR A 62 0.36 -7.80 -2.11
CA TYR A 62 0.93 -9.13 -2.22
C TYR A 62 0.87 -9.90 -0.90
N SER A 63 1.20 -9.25 0.22
CA SER A 63 1.14 -9.88 1.54
C SER A 63 -0.30 -10.28 1.92
N LEU A 64 -1.28 -9.40 1.70
CA LEU A 64 -2.69 -9.73 1.90
C LEU A 64 -3.16 -10.88 1.01
N TYR A 65 -2.80 -10.84 -0.27
CA TYR A 65 -3.12 -11.88 -1.23
C TYR A 65 -2.50 -13.23 -0.83
N ALA A 66 -1.21 -13.25 -0.49
CA ALA A 66 -0.49 -14.46 -0.13
C ALA A 66 -1.06 -15.13 1.13
N MET A 67 -1.52 -14.32 2.10
CA MET A 67 -2.18 -14.84 3.31
C MET A 67 -3.55 -15.49 3.03
N LYS A 68 -4.20 -15.14 1.92
CA LYS A 68 -5.49 -15.71 1.50
C LYS A 68 -5.32 -16.96 0.65
N LEU A 69 -4.12 -17.24 0.17
CA LEU A 69 -3.87 -18.45 -0.63
C LEU A 69 -3.97 -19.69 0.25
N PRO A 70 -4.54 -20.79 -0.26
CA PRO A 70 -4.42 -22.08 0.37
C PRO A 70 -2.95 -22.51 0.40
N GLY A 71 -2.64 -23.49 1.24
CA GLY A 71 -1.27 -23.98 1.34
C GLY A 71 -0.69 -24.44 -0.01
N PRO A 72 0.63 -24.68 -0.08
CA PRO A 72 1.33 -24.95 -1.34
C PRO A 72 0.85 -26.21 -2.07
N GLU A 73 0.13 -27.10 -1.38
CA GLU A 73 -0.44 -28.32 -1.98
C GLU A 73 -1.72 -28.07 -2.77
N ASP A 74 -2.44 -26.97 -2.48
CA ASP A 74 -3.72 -26.62 -3.10
C ASP A 74 -3.57 -25.45 -4.07
N LYS A 75 -3.00 -25.71 -5.25
CA LYS A 75 -2.86 -24.69 -6.31
C LYS A 75 -4.23 -24.25 -6.82
N LEU A 76 -4.56 -22.99 -6.59
CA LEU A 76 -5.77 -22.40 -7.19
C LEU A 76 -5.64 -22.30 -8.72
N PRO A 77 -6.73 -22.50 -9.47
CA PRO A 77 -6.78 -22.15 -10.90
C PRO A 77 -6.45 -20.67 -11.13
N LEU A 78 -5.88 -20.37 -12.30
CA LEU A 78 -5.46 -19.02 -12.66
C LEU A 78 -6.57 -17.98 -12.50
N GLU A 79 -7.79 -18.32 -12.91
CA GLU A 79 -8.96 -17.41 -12.78
C GLU A 79 -9.27 -17.07 -11.32
N GLN A 80 -9.12 -18.04 -10.42
CA GLN A 80 -9.36 -17.82 -8.99
C GLN A 80 -8.23 -16.98 -8.35
N THR A 81 -6.98 -17.21 -8.75
CA THR A 81 -5.86 -16.40 -8.28
C THR A 81 -5.97 -14.94 -8.77
N GLN A 82 -6.42 -14.74 -10.00
CA GLN A 82 -6.69 -13.41 -10.55
C GLN A 82 -7.86 -12.71 -9.83
N ALA A 83 -8.96 -13.43 -9.59
CA ALA A 83 -10.10 -12.90 -8.85
C ALA A 83 -9.72 -12.49 -7.42
N LEU A 84 -8.94 -13.32 -6.74
CA LEU A 84 -8.45 -13.03 -5.40
C LEU A 84 -7.52 -11.80 -5.36
N TRP A 85 -6.64 -11.65 -6.35
CA TRP A 85 -5.80 -10.48 -6.50
C TRP A 85 -6.63 -9.22 -6.76
N GLN A 86 -7.57 -9.28 -7.69
CA GLN A 86 -8.48 -8.19 -8.00
C GLN A 86 -9.25 -7.75 -6.75
N GLU A 87 -9.87 -8.69 -6.04
CA GLU A 87 -10.59 -8.42 -4.79
C GLU A 87 -9.70 -7.73 -3.76
N THR A 88 -8.47 -8.24 -3.56
CA THR A 88 -7.51 -7.65 -2.62
C THR A 88 -7.19 -6.20 -2.97
N VAL A 89 -6.90 -5.91 -4.23
CA VAL A 89 -6.60 -4.54 -4.69
C VAL A 89 -7.83 -3.63 -4.56
N GLU A 90 -9.00 -4.10 -4.96
CA GLU A 90 -10.22 -3.30 -4.98
C GLU A 90 -10.80 -3.02 -3.58
N GLN A 91 -10.65 -3.96 -2.65
CA GLN A 91 -11.30 -3.84 -1.34
C GLN A 91 -10.38 -3.31 -0.25
N GLN A 92 -9.10 -3.64 -0.31
CA GLN A 92 -8.18 -3.46 0.82
C GLN A 92 -7.09 -2.40 0.59
N ILE A 93 -6.74 -2.09 -0.67
CA ILE A 93 -5.63 -1.17 -0.99
C ILE A 93 -6.13 0.19 -1.43
N PHE A 94 -5.69 1.23 -0.75
CA PHE A 94 -6.00 2.63 -1.03
C PHE A 94 -4.71 3.43 -1.13
N VAL A 95 -4.57 4.26 -2.16
CA VAL A 95 -3.30 4.93 -2.45
C VAL A 95 -3.50 6.42 -2.73
N LEU A 96 -2.91 7.24 -1.89
CA LEU A 96 -2.81 8.67 -2.14
C LEU A 96 -1.49 8.95 -2.87
N CYS A 97 -1.61 9.27 -4.15
CA CYS A 97 -0.48 9.46 -5.03
C CYS A 97 0.10 10.88 -4.95
N LYS A 98 1.43 10.99 -5.08
CA LYS A 98 2.14 12.27 -5.04
C LYS A 98 1.77 13.19 -6.21
N THR A 99 1.54 12.60 -7.39
CA THR A 99 1.21 13.32 -8.63
C THR A 99 0.23 12.49 -9.45
N ARG A 100 -0.39 13.10 -10.47
CA ARG A 100 -1.22 12.36 -11.43
C ARG A 100 -0.43 11.33 -12.23
N MET A 101 0.84 11.58 -12.51
CA MET A 101 1.73 10.59 -13.13
C MET A 101 1.94 9.39 -12.18
N ALA A 102 2.20 9.65 -10.90
CA ALA A 102 2.33 8.60 -9.89
C ALA A 102 1.04 7.77 -9.76
N GLU A 103 -0.13 8.39 -9.91
CA GLU A 103 -1.42 7.69 -9.94
C GLU A 103 -1.49 6.68 -11.10
N SER A 104 -1.12 7.09 -12.31
CA SER A 104 -1.05 6.21 -13.48
C SER A 104 -0.03 5.08 -13.31
N ILE A 105 1.15 5.40 -12.75
CA ILE A 105 2.21 4.41 -12.48
C ILE A 105 1.73 3.40 -11.44
N THR A 106 1.18 3.86 -10.32
CA THR A 106 0.67 3.01 -9.23
C THR A 106 -0.41 2.05 -9.75
N ARG A 107 -1.37 2.55 -10.55
CA ARG A 107 -2.37 1.70 -11.19
C ARG A 107 -1.72 0.59 -12.00
N ARG A 108 -0.73 0.92 -12.84
CA ARG A 108 0.01 -0.08 -13.65
C ARG A 108 0.80 -1.06 -12.80
N THR A 109 1.38 -0.60 -11.71
CA THR A 109 2.11 -1.45 -10.77
C THR A 109 1.20 -2.49 -10.11
N LEU A 110 -0.04 -2.10 -9.75
CA LEU A 110 -0.98 -2.98 -9.05
C LEU A 110 -1.73 -3.95 -9.98
N VAL A 111 -2.16 -3.48 -11.16
CA VAL A 111 -3.06 -4.27 -12.02
C VAL A 111 -2.57 -4.44 -13.47
N GLY A 112 -1.37 -3.96 -13.78
CA GLY A 112 -0.83 -4.06 -15.14
C GLY A 112 -1.72 -3.32 -16.14
N TYR A 113 -2.20 -4.06 -17.14
CA TYR A 113 -3.08 -3.55 -18.20
C TYR A 113 -4.54 -3.98 -18.01
N GLN A 114 -4.88 -4.59 -16.88
CA GLN A 114 -6.26 -4.97 -16.59
C GLN A 114 -7.12 -3.73 -16.35
N ASP A 115 -8.39 -3.81 -16.79
CA ASP A 115 -9.37 -2.73 -16.56
C ASP A 115 -10.13 -2.95 -15.24
N TRP A 116 -9.36 -3.16 -14.17
CA TRP A 116 -9.90 -3.31 -12.82
C TRP A 116 -9.91 -1.98 -12.08
N THR A 117 -10.79 -1.88 -11.10
CA THR A 117 -10.84 -0.71 -10.22
C THR A 117 -9.63 -0.69 -9.30
N VAL A 118 -8.98 0.46 -9.20
CA VAL A 118 -7.88 0.71 -8.25
C VAL A 118 -8.21 1.96 -7.46
N ASN A 119 -8.17 1.87 -6.13
CA ASN A 119 -8.49 3.00 -5.26
C ASN A 119 -7.28 3.94 -5.16
N THR A 120 -7.05 4.70 -6.22
CA THR A 120 -6.00 5.71 -6.28
C THR A 120 -6.61 7.09 -6.34
N THR A 121 -5.97 8.07 -5.71
CA THR A 121 -6.35 9.46 -5.80
C THR A 121 -5.13 10.36 -5.71
N TYR A 122 -5.22 11.53 -6.32
CA TYR A 122 -4.25 12.62 -6.21
C TYR A 122 -4.91 13.83 -5.56
N ILE A 123 -4.30 14.33 -4.50
CA ILE A 123 -4.73 15.55 -3.83
C ILE A 123 -3.63 16.61 -3.99
N PRO A 124 -3.90 17.70 -4.70
CA PRO A 124 -2.92 18.78 -4.86
C PRO A 124 -2.58 19.44 -3.52
N HIS A 125 -1.34 19.90 -3.39
CA HIS A 125 -0.85 20.61 -2.18
C HIS A 125 -1.02 19.76 -0.90
N LEU A 126 -0.71 18.46 -1.00
CA LEU A 126 -0.95 17.51 0.10
C LEU A 126 -0.26 17.94 1.39
N LEU A 127 1.02 18.36 1.34
CA LEU A 127 1.78 18.76 2.52
C LEU A 127 1.16 19.98 3.20
N GLU A 128 0.83 21.01 2.44
CA GLU A 128 0.15 22.20 2.97
C GLU A 128 -1.18 21.84 3.64
N ARG A 129 -1.93 20.88 3.08
CA ARG A 129 -3.18 20.40 3.66
C ARG A 129 -2.98 19.59 4.93
N MET A 130 -1.90 18.82 5.00
CA MET A 130 -1.52 18.10 6.20
C MET A 130 -1.13 19.05 7.35
N GLU A 131 -0.45 20.14 7.02
CA GLU A 131 -0.02 21.12 7.99
C GLU A 131 -1.15 22.06 8.44
N ASN A 132 -1.93 22.58 7.48
CA ASN A 132 -2.91 23.62 7.75
C ASN A 132 -4.29 23.11 8.17
N ASP A 133 -4.73 21.95 7.66
CA ASP A 133 -6.05 21.38 7.96
C ASP A 133 -6.05 19.84 7.90
N PRO A 134 -5.32 19.16 8.81
CA PRO A 134 -5.22 17.71 8.83
C PRO A 134 -6.56 17.01 9.07
N GLN A 135 -7.46 17.63 9.82
CA GLN A 135 -8.78 17.06 10.10
C GLN A 135 -9.67 17.02 8.85
N ARG A 136 -9.63 18.07 8.05
CA ARG A 136 -10.38 18.11 6.79
C ARG A 136 -9.82 17.10 5.78
N LEU A 137 -8.49 16.97 5.73
CA LEU A 137 -7.85 15.96 4.91
C LEU A 137 -8.27 14.54 5.36
N ALA A 138 -8.21 14.25 6.66
CA ALA A 138 -8.62 12.94 7.19
C ALA A 138 -10.08 12.63 6.86
N LYS A 139 -11.01 13.59 7.07
CA LYS A 139 -12.41 13.43 6.68
C LYS A 139 -12.58 13.19 5.19
N LYS A 140 -11.79 13.86 4.34
CA LYS A 140 -11.83 13.65 2.90
C LYS A 140 -11.38 12.23 2.53
N LEU A 141 -10.30 11.73 3.12
CA LEU A 141 -9.79 10.37 2.85
C LEU A 141 -10.76 9.27 3.33
N GLN A 142 -11.54 9.54 4.37
CA GLN A 142 -12.57 8.60 4.85
C GLN A 142 -13.81 8.53 3.96
N ARG A 143 -14.03 9.50 3.08
CA ARG A 143 -15.18 9.49 2.18
C ARG A 143 -14.98 8.51 1.04
N THR A 144 -15.98 7.68 0.81
CA THR A 144 -15.97 6.66 -0.26
C THR A 144 -15.88 7.26 -1.65
N ASP A 145 -16.52 8.41 -1.88
CA ASP A 145 -16.48 9.14 -3.16
C ASP A 145 -15.07 9.66 -3.53
N THR A 146 -14.18 9.86 -2.54
CA THR A 146 -12.77 10.17 -2.80
C THR A 146 -12.09 9.06 -3.61
N TRP A 147 -12.58 7.85 -3.50
CA TRP A 147 -12.07 6.63 -4.12
C TRP A 147 -12.96 6.11 -5.26
N GLY A 148 -13.93 6.92 -5.72
CA GLY A 148 -14.87 6.52 -6.75
C GLY A 148 -15.85 5.43 -6.31
N LYS A 149 -16.12 5.33 -5.00
CA LYS A 149 -17.02 4.34 -4.40
C LYS A 149 -18.24 5.02 -3.79
N GLU A 150 -19.30 4.26 -3.61
CA GLU A 150 -20.47 4.65 -2.85
C GLU A 150 -20.48 3.96 -1.47
N GLY A 151 -21.14 4.54 -0.49
CA GLY A 151 -21.36 3.93 0.82
C GLY A 151 -21.01 4.82 2.01
N GLN A 152 -20.88 4.19 3.16
CA GLN A 152 -20.56 4.85 4.42
C GLN A 152 -19.07 5.23 4.51
N PRO A 153 -18.73 6.25 5.30
CA PRO A 153 -17.33 6.61 5.55
C PRO A 153 -16.48 5.42 5.97
N MET A 154 -15.28 5.34 5.43
CA MET A 154 -14.33 4.25 5.70
C MET A 154 -13.37 4.62 6.82
N LYS A 155 -12.84 3.57 7.46
CA LYS A 155 -11.65 3.65 8.31
C LYS A 155 -10.54 2.85 7.65
N PHE A 156 -9.30 3.23 7.96
CA PHE A 156 -8.11 2.48 7.55
C PHE A 156 -7.50 1.85 8.80
N ASP A 157 -7.18 0.56 8.70
CA ASP A 157 -6.58 -0.21 9.78
C ASP A 157 -5.07 0.05 9.86
N ALA A 158 -4.46 0.34 8.71
CA ALA A 158 -3.07 0.78 8.64
C ALA A 158 -2.90 1.96 7.67
N ILE A 159 -2.00 2.87 8.04
CA ILE A 159 -1.54 3.96 7.18
C ILE A 159 -0.04 3.82 7.05
N VAL A 160 0.43 3.58 5.84
CA VAL A 160 1.85 3.43 5.52
C VAL A 160 2.29 4.53 4.56
N GLY A 161 3.56 4.89 4.57
CA GLY A 161 4.07 5.87 3.65
C GLY A 161 5.55 6.15 3.87
N ASN A 162 6.15 6.72 2.84
CA ASN A 162 7.47 7.29 2.92
C ASN A 162 7.31 8.82 2.79
N PRO A 163 7.21 9.55 3.91
CA PRO A 163 7.07 11.00 3.86
C PRO A 163 8.26 11.61 3.12
N PRO A 164 8.05 12.70 2.36
CA PRO A 164 9.17 13.39 1.75
C PRO A 164 10.08 13.90 2.86
N TYR A 165 11.34 13.47 2.83
CA TYR A 165 12.36 14.13 3.64
C TYR A 165 12.47 15.56 3.12
N GLN A 166 12.23 16.55 3.95
CA GLN A 166 12.71 17.91 3.69
C GLN A 166 14.23 17.82 3.81
N GLU A 167 14.93 17.91 2.68
CA GLU A 167 16.29 18.37 2.73
C GLU A 167 16.19 19.79 3.27
N ASP A 168 16.62 20.00 4.50
CA ASP A 168 16.99 21.33 4.96
C ASP A 168 18.08 21.80 4.00
N THR A 169 17.66 22.54 2.97
CA THR A 169 18.59 23.37 2.22
C THR A 169 19.01 24.46 3.20
N GLY A 170 20.00 24.12 4.03
CA GLY A 170 20.72 25.07 4.84
C GLY A 170 21.20 26.13 3.89
N GLY A 171 20.54 27.28 3.93
CA GLY A 171 20.97 28.47 3.25
C GLY A 171 22.36 28.83 3.76
N GLY A 172 23.37 28.35 3.07
CA GLY A 172 24.73 28.89 3.21
C GLY A 172 24.71 30.32 2.73
N SER A 173 24.46 31.24 3.63
CA SER A 173 24.81 32.64 3.46
C SER A 173 26.33 32.70 3.35
N ALA A 174 26.81 32.75 2.11
CA ALA A 174 28.17 33.19 1.87
C ALA A 174 28.20 34.74 2.05
N ALA A 175 28.87 35.14 3.11
CA ALA A 175 29.34 36.51 3.25
C ALA A 175 30.58 36.75 2.36
#